data_125a34580f3749dda00a5f82aee254ac
#
_entry.id   125a34580f3749dda00a5f82aee254ac
#
_cell.length_a   1.000
_cell.length_b   1.000
_cell.length_c   1.000
_cell.angle_alpha   90.00
_cell.angle_beta   90.00
_cell.angle_gamma   90.00
#
_symmetry.space_group_name_H-M   'P 1'
#
loop_
_entity.id
_entity.type
_entity.pdbx_description
1 polymer ?
#
loop_
_entity_poly.entity_id
_entity_poly.type
_entity_poly.pdbx_seq_one_letter_code
_entity_poly.pdbx_strand_id
1 'polypeptide(L)'
;MAKVLIFCKSCKISKCNIVVFQFFFLHLQEVHENINAVKKKMDLLMYPSVKLLLPLVLGIAVGDALEEDISSMFWWLMTICMIGITFVVWRKKYLQSLLLLFTVFLVGGTFVSMNRQAAKIQLPNKQITFKAVLLSNPVVHGKVIQTDLMVMTAGEPMKVKASILRDTITNRYRTLHLGDGIEAAAYLEEPMNFADATFDYAHWLKLHGYSAETFIFYNQWQKTKVSLRQMSFLQRTSLS
;
A
#
# COMPACT_ATOMS: atom_id res chain seq x y z
N MET A 1 -15.53 18.39 -20.96
CA MET A 1 -15.55 16.99 -20.56
C MET A 1 -14.92 16.01 -21.56
N ALA A 2 -15.13 16.14 -22.87
CA ALA A 2 -14.63 15.16 -23.86
C ALA A 2 -13.09 15.14 -24.09
N LYS A 3 -12.36 16.21 -23.83
CA LYS A 3 -10.90 16.29 -24.07
C LYS A 3 -10.03 15.63 -22.98
N VAL A 4 -10.54 15.43 -21.78
CA VAL A 4 -9.82 14.79 -20.67
C VAL A 4 -9.85 13.24 -20.80
N LEU A 5 -10.89 12.70 -21.42
CA LEU A 5 -11.04 11.25 -21.67
C LEU A 5 -10.10 10.70 -22.75
N ILE A 6 -9.60 11.56 -23.66
CA ILE A 6 -8.72 11.14 -24.76
C ILE A 6 -7.27 10.94 -24.26
N PHE A 7 -6.86 11.65 -23.21
CA PHE A 7 -5.52 11.52 -22.66
C PHE A 7 -5.31 10.21 -21.86
N CYS A 8 -6.41 9.62 -21.37
CA CYS A 8 -6.37 8.40 -20.54
C CYS A 8 -6.28 7.09 -21.38
N LYS A 9 -6.47 7.16 -22.71
CA LYS A 9 -6.53 5.98 -23.59
C LYS A 9 -5.17 5.48 -24.08
N SER A 10 -4.11 6.27 -23.90
CA SER A 10 -2.76 5.93 -24.41
C SER A 10 -1.75 5.55 -23.33
N CYS A 11 -2.12 5.53 -22.05
CA CYS A 11 -1.21 5.21 -21.00
C CYS A 11 -1.69 3.97 -20.24
N LYS A 12 -0.94 2.86 -20.32
CA LYS A 12 -1.04 1.69 -19.42
C LYS A 12 -0.60 2.07 -18.00
N ILE A 13 -1.16 3.16 -17.47
CA ILE A 13 -0.89 3.61 -16.10
C ILE A 13 -1.77 2.75 -15.20
N SER A 14 -1.14 2.03 -14.32
CA SER A 14 -1.69 1.23 -13.23
C SER A 14 -2.94 1.92 -12.62
N LYS A 15 -4.05 1.17 -12.57
CA LYS A 15 -5.38 1.66 -12.15
C LYS A 15 -5.43 2.25 -10.73
N CYS A 16 -4.36 2.16 -9.97
CA CYS A 16 -4.28 2.74 -8.63
C CYS A 16 -4.15 4.25 -8.64
N ASN A 17 -3.49 4.82 -9.65
CA ASN A 17 -3.51 6.26 -9.85
C ASN A 17 -4.93 6.78 -10.09
N ILE A 18 -5.83 5.93 -10.60
CA ILE A 18 -7.22 6.31 -10.84
C ILE A 18 -7.99 6.47 -9.52
N VAL A 19 -7.74 5.65 -8.52
CA VAL A 19 -8.49 5.74 -7.24
C VAL A 19 -8.01 6.92 -6.40
N VAL A 20 -6.69 7.13 -6.30
CA VAL A 20 -6.14 8.33 -5.64
C VAL A 20 -6.49 9.58 -6.46
N PHE A 21 -6.45 9.50 -7.79
CA PHE A 21 -6.84 10.58 -8.68
C PHE A 21 -8.36 10.80 -8.69
N GLN A 22 -9.19 9.76 -8.61
CA GLN A 22 -10.64 9.88 -8.45
C GLN A 22 -11.01 10.43 -7.07
N PHE A 23 -10.35 10.00 -6.00
CA PHE A 23 -10.57 10.57 -4.67
C PHE A 23 -10.13 12.03 -4.59
N PHE A 24 -9.00 12.36 -5.21
CA PHE A 24 -8.51 13.72 -5.32
C PHE A 24 -9.40 14.56 -6.28
N PHE A 25 -9.88 13.95 -7.38
CA PHE A 25 -10.77 14.64 -8.34
C PHE A 25 -12.18 14.83 -7.78
N LEU A 26 -12.71 13.88 -7.02
CA LEU A 26 -13.97 14.03 -6.29
C LEU A 26 -13.86 15.10 -5.21
N HIS A 27 -12.75 15.11 -4.47
CA HIS A 27 -12.52 16.16 -3.46
C HIS A 27 -12.24 17.53 -4.10
N LEU A 28 -11.60 17.59 -5.27
CA LEU A 28 -11.46 18.81 -6.06
C LEU A 28 -12.80 19.25 -6.70
N GLN A 29 -13.67 18.31 -7.06
CA GLN A 29 -14.98 18.63 -7.61
C GLN A 29 -15.91 19.19 -6.53
N GLU A 30 -15.87 18.62 -5.33
CA GLU A 30 -16.58 19.15 -4.16
C GLU A 30 -16.03 20.52 -3.70
N VAL A 31 -14.71 20.70 -3.76
CA VAL A 31 -14.04 22.00 -3.56
C VAL A 31 -14.37 22.98 -4.67
N HIS A 32 -14.49 22.52 -5.93
CA HIS A 32 -14.84 23.36 -7.08
C HIS A 32 -16.30 23.83 -7.05
N GLU A 33 -17.25 23.00 -6.61
CA GLU A 33 -18.64 23.42 -6.38
C GLU A 33 -18.76 24.43 -5.23
N ASN A 34 -17.99 24.23 -4.15
CA ASN A 34 -17.89 25.20 -3.06
C ASN A 34 -17.19 26.50 -3.46
N ILE A 35 -16.22 26.47 -4.38
CA ILE A 35 -15.53 27.67 -4.92
C ILE A 35 -16.48 28.49 -5.82
N ASN A 36 -17.38 27.84 -6.55
CA ASN A 36 -18.40 28.57 -7.33
C ASN A 36 -19.45 29.26 -6.46
N ALA A 37 -19.68 28.75 -5.24
CA ALA A 37 -20.55 29.39 -4.25
C ALA A 37 -19.83 30.51 -3.46
N VAL A 38 -18.51 30.46 -3.39
CA VAL A 38 -17.66 31.49 -2.73
C VAL A 38 -16.84 32.24 -3.77
N LYS A 39 -17.54 32.91 -4.71
CA LYS A 39 -16.96 33.78 -5.75
C LYS A 39 -16.39 35.07 -5.16
N LYS A 40 -15.56 35.01 -4.16
CA LYS A 40 -14.80 36.11 -3.59
C LYS A 40 -13.36 35.69 -3.38
N LYS A 41 -12.52 35.84 -4.46
CA LYS A 41 -11.06 36.02 -4.43
C LYS A 41 -10.30 35.26 -3.32
N MET A 42 -10.35 33.95 -3.31
CA MET A 42 -9.39 33.16 -2.53
C MET A 42 -8.49 32.44 -3.55
N ASP A 43 -7.32 33.03 -3.80
CA ASP A 43 -6.25 32.36 -4.54
C ASP A 43 -5.86 31.10 -3.75
N LEU A 44 -6.35 29.94 -4.18
CA LEU A 44 -6.02 28.62 -3.59
C LEU A 44 -4.49 28.44 -3.51
N LEU A 45 -3.77 29.06 -4.46
CA LEU A 45 -2.31 29.13 -4.49
C LEU A 45 -1.70 30.06 -3.41
N MET A 46 -2.48 30.86 -2.68
CA MET A 46 -1.97 31.63 -1.55
C MET A 46 -1.75 30.80 -0.29
N TYR A 47 -2.40 29.63 -0.17
CA TYR A 47 -2.17 28.77 0.98
C TYR A 47 -0.83 28.03 0.86
N PRO A 48 0.10 28.20 1.82
CA PRO A 48 1.42 27.57 1.78
C PRO A 48 1.33 26.04 1.76
N SER A 49 0.31 25.47 2.39
CA SER A 49 0.05 24.03 2.40
C SER A 49 -0.25 23.45 1.00
N VAL A 50 -1.02 24.18 0.16
CA VAL A 50 -1.34 23.74 -1.21
C VAL A 50 -0.10 23.78 -2.10
N LYS A 51 0.77 24.80 -1.92
CA LYS A 51 2.04 24.89 -2.67
C LYS A 51 2.97 23.70 -2.38
N LEU A 52 2.94 23.16 -1.17
CA LEU A 52 3.73 21.98 -0.80
C LEU A 52 3.06 20.67 -1.19
N LEU A 53 1.72 20.59 -1.12
CA LEU A 53 0.97 19.37 -1.44
C LEU A 53 1.10 19.01 -2.93
N LEU A 54 1.04 19.99 -3.82
CA LEU A 54 1.07 19.76 -5.26
C LEU A 54 2.36 19.07 -5.74
N PRO A 55 3.57 19.55 -5.42
CA PRO A 55 4.80 18.85 -5.77
C PRO A 55 4.93 17.49 -5.07
N LEU A 56 4.41 17.32 -3.84
CA LEU A 56 4.40 16.03 -3.16
C LEU A 56 3.58 15.00 -3.94
N VAL A 57 2.34 15.35 -4.33
CA VAL A 57 1.46 14.45 -5.11
C VAL A 57 2.07 14.13 -6.48
N LEU A 58 2.68 15.12 -7.15
CA LEU A 58 3.39 14.88 -8.40
C LEU A 58 4.59 13.94 -8.20
N GLY A 59 5.35 14.10 -7.11
CA GLY A 59 6.46 13.22 -6.76
C GLY A 59 6.00 11.78 -6.53
N ILE A 60 4.89 11.58 -5.84
CA ILE A 60 4.27 10.28 -5.65
C ILE A 60 3.85 9.68 -7.01
N ALA A 61 3.16 10.44 -7.85
CA ALA A 61 2.69 9.97 -9.16
C ALA A 61 3.85 9.60 -10.10
N VAL A 62 4.91 10.40 -10.13
CA VAL A 62 6.11 10.11 -10.94
C VAL A 62 6.88 8.94 -10.37
N GLY A 63 7.06 8.88 -9.04
CA GLY A 63 7.69 7.74 -8.37
C GLY A 63 6.93 6.44 -8.61
N ASP A 64 5.61 6.50 -8.75
CA ASP A 64 4.75 5.38 -9.11
C ASP A 64 4.88 4.99 -10.60
N ALA A 65 4.98 5.95 -11.49
CA ALA A 65 5.09 5.71 -12.93
C ALA A 65 6.46 5.15 -13.36
N LEU A 66 7.53 5.47 -12.64
CA LEU A 66 8.92 5.03 -12.92
C LEU A 66 9.25 3.67 -12.25
N GLU A 67 8.30 2.77 -12.24
CA GLU A 67 8.21 1.57 -11.39
C GLU A 67 9.36 0.58 -11.49
N GLU A 68 9.96 0.39 -12.66
CA GLU A 68 10.82 -0.76 -12.91
C GLU A 68 12.32 -0.42 -12.96
N ASP A 69 12.69 0.83 -13.23
CA ASP A 69 14.04 1.17 -13.62
C ASP A 69 14.92 1.82 -12.55
N ILE A 70 14.33 2.38 -11.48
CA ILE A 70 15.06 3.22 -10.55
C ILE A 70 15.13 2.62 -9.15
N SER A 71 16.35 2.25 -8.71
CA SER A 71 16.61 1.79 -7.35
C SER A 71 16.19 2.83 -6.30
N SER A 72 15.61 2.35 -5.18
CA SER A 72 15.24 3.24 -4.06
C SER A 72 16.42 4.01 -3.50
N MET A 73 17.63 3.45 -3.62
CA MET A 73 18.88 4.09 -3.21
C MET A 73 19.18 5.36 -4.02
N PHE A 74 18.80 5.40 -5.31
CA PHE A 74 18.92 6.57 -6.15
C PHE A 74 18.00 7.72 -5.67
N TRP A 75 16.75 7.42 -5.32
CA TRP A 75 15.80 8.39 -4.79
C TRP A 75 16.29 9.02 -3.47
N TRP A 76 16.83 8.20 -2.57
CA TRP A 76 17.43 8.65 -1.33
C TRP A 76 18.61 9.58 -1.56
N LEU A 77 19.54 9.18 -2.44
CA LEU A 77 20.74 9.95 -2.75
C LEU A 77 20.37 11.31 -3.35
N MET A 78 19.44 11.33 -4.31
CA MET A 78 18.93 12.57 -4.92
C MET A 78 18.26 13.49 -3.89
N THR A 79 17.46 12.93 -3.00
CA THR A 79 16.78 13.72 -1.95
C THR A 79 17.78 14.35 -1.00
N ILE A 80 18.76 13.59 -0.52
CA ILE A 80 19.83 14.09 0.38
C ILE A 80 20.67 15.16 -0.31
N CYS A 81 21.05 14.94 -1.58
CA CYS A 81 21.81 15.90 -2.38
C CYS A 81 21.05 17.23 -2.53
N MET A 82 19.75 17.16 -2.83
CA MET A 82 18.91 18.35 -2.98
C MET A 82 18.72 19.11 -1.67
N ILE A 83 18.60 18.41 -0.54
CA ILE A 83 18.57 19.05 0.78
C ILE A 83 19.89 19.82 1.01
N GLY A 84 21.04 19.20 0.71
CA GLY A 84 22.34 19.85 0.82
C GLY A 84 22.47 21.10 -0.05
N ILE A 85 22.06 21.01 -1.32
CA ILE A 85 22.06 22.16 -2.26
C ILE A 85 21.14 23.27 -1.76
N THR A 86 19.94 22.93 -1.26
CA THR A 86 19.00 23.90 -0.70
C THR A 86 19.60 24.65 0.48
N PHE A 87 20.40 23.98 1.31
CA PHE A 87 21.09 24.58 2.42
C PHE A 87 22.24 25.51 1.99
N VAL A 88 23.00 25.15 0.97
CA VAL A 88 24.09 25.98 0.42
C VAL A 88 23.55 27.26 -0.24
N VAL A 89 22.41 27.19 -0.91
CA VAL A 89 21.80 28.30 -1.64
C VAL A 89 20.94 29.22 -0.74
N TRP A 90 21.08 29.16 0.56
CA TRP A 90 20.30 29.92 1.54
C TRP A 90 20.19 31.42 1.25
N ARG A 91 21.20 32.03 0.66
CA ARG A 91 21.23 33.49 0.40
C ARG A 91 20.29 33.98 -0.70
N LYS A 92 19.81 33.11 -1.61
CA LYS A 92 18.96 33.47 -2.75
C LYS A 92 17.54 32.97 -2.55
N LYS A 93 16.67 33.80 -1.93
CA LYS A 93 15.33 33.44 -1.49
C LYS A 93 14.44 32.78 -2.57
N TYR A 94 14.47 33.29 -3.82
CA TYR A 94 13.66 32.72 -4.92
C TYR A 94 14.14 31.32 -5.31
N LEU A 95 15.44 31.14 -5.44
CA LEU A 95 16.05 29.87 -5.79
C LEU A 95 15.85 28.83 -4.69
N GLN A 96 15.96 29.25 -3.43
CA GLN A 96 15.71 28.42 -2.26
C GLN A 96 14.26 27.92 -2.23
N SER A 97 13.28 28.78 -2.53
CA SER A 97 11.85 28.36 -2.57
C SER A 97 11.60 27.31 -3.66
N LEU A 98 12.20 27.47 -4.83
CA LEU A 98 12.06 26.52 -5.93
C LEU A 98 12.75 25.17 -5.62
N LEU A 99 13.94 25.21 -5.05
CA LEU A 99 14.67 24.02 -4.60
C LEU A 99 13.91 23.28 -3.50
N LEU A 100 13.26 23.99 -2.59
CA LEU A 100 12.44 23.39 -1.54
C LEU A 100 11.23 22.65 -2.13
N LEU A 101 10.52 23.23 -3.10
CA LEU A 101 9.43 22.56 -3.79
C LEU A 101 9.90 21.29 -4.51
N PHE A 102 11.08 21.35 -5.16
CA PHE A 102 11.67 20.19 -5.81
C PHE A 102 12.13 19.11 -4.79
N THR A 103 12.62 19.51 -3.63
CA THR A 103 12.93 18.59 -2.54
C THR A 103 11.69 17.85 -2.06
N VAL A 104 10.56 18.56 -1.88
CA VAL A 104 9.27 17.95 -1.51
C VAL A 104 8.78 16.96 -2.58
N PHE A 105 8.96 17.28 -3.86
CA PHE A 105 8.70 16.35 -4.96
C PHE A 105 9.53 15.07 -4.84
N LEU A 106 10.83 15.17 -4.61
CA LEU A 106 11.71 14.01 -4.43
C LEU A 106 11.36 13.18 -3.19
N VAL A 107 10.96 13.82 -2.09
CA VAL A 107 10.45 13.12 -0.89
C VAL A 107 9.23 12.27 -1.23
N GLY A 108 8.31 12.76 -2.06
CA GLY A 108 7.16 11.99 -2.54
C GLY A 108 7.59 10.71 -3.28
N GLY A 109 8.53 10.82 -4.22
CA GLY A 109 9.08 9.67 -4.96
C GLY A 109 9.82 8.69 -4.06
N THR A 110 10.61 9.18 -3.11
CA THR A 110 11.33 8.36 -2.12
C THR A 110 10.35 7.54 -1.27
N PHE A 111 9.26 8.16 -0.82
CA PHE A 111 8.24 7.49 0.01
C PHE A 111 7.58 6.32 -0.72
N VAL A 112 7.23 6.50 -1.99
CA VAL A 112 6.67 5.42 -2.83
C VAL A 112 7.69 4.30 -3.02
N SER A 113 8.93 4.64 -3.36
CA SER A 113 10.00 3.68 -3.59
C SER A 113 10.30 2.82 -2.36
N MET A 114 10.26 3.40 -1.15
CA MET A 114 10.41 2.66 0.11
C MET A 114 9.28 1.67 0.35
N ASN A 115 8.03 2.11 0.19
CA ASN A 115 6.88 1.23 0.39
C ASN A 115 6.88 0.04 -0.56
N ARG A 116 7.34 0.24 -1.79
CA ARG A 116 7.47 -0.85 -2.76
C ARG A 116 8.57 -1.83 -2.44
N GLN A 117 9.71 -1.35 -1.99
CA GLN A 117 10.83 -2.21 -1.62
C GLN A 117 10.44 -3.11 -0.44
N ALA A 118 9.67 -2.59 0.52
CA ALA A 118 9.12 -3.38 1.60
C ALA A 118 8.10 -4.44 1.14
N ALA A 119 7.43 -4.22 -0.01
CA ALA A 119 6.49 -5.17 -0.58
C ALA A 119 7.15 -6.26 -1.45
N LYS A 120 8.40 -6.07 -1.91
CA LYS A 120 9.16 -7.05 -2.73
C LYS A 120 9.78 -8.14 -1.84
N ILE A 121 8.96 -9.00 -1.27
CA ILE A 121 9.43 -10.17 -0.52
C ILE A 121 9.59 -11.32 -1.51
N GLN A 122 10.77 -11.97 -1.51
CA GLN A 122 10.96 -13.19 -2.28
C GLN A 122 10.18 -14.33 -1.63
N LEU A 123 9.09 -14.73 -2.26
CA LEU A 123 8.26 -15.83 -1.80
C LEU A 123 8.89 -17.17 -2.20
N PRO A 124 8.94 -18.16 -1.30
CA PRO A 124 9.47 -19.46 -1.62
C PRO A 124 8.50 -20.22 -2.55
N ASN A 125 9.02 -20.70 -3.68
CA ASN A 125 8.27 -21.46 -4.68
C ASN A 125 7.97 -22.93 -4.25
N LYS A 126 7.80 -23.15 -2.95
CA LYS A 126 7.52 -24.45 -2.35
C LYS A 126 6.55 -24.31 -1.19
N GLN A 127 5.85 -25.39 -0.88
CA GLN A 127 5.06 -25.48 0.34
C GLN A 127 5.95 -25.32 1.56
N ILE A 128 5.60 -24.39 2.42
CA ILE A 128 6.31 -24.12 3.67
C ILE A 128 5.38 -24.27 4.87
N THR A 129 5.94 -24.72 5.97
CA THR A 129 5.26 -24.65 7.27
C THR A 129 5.61 -23.33 7.93
N PHE A 130 4.60 -22.57 8.29
CA PHE A 130 4.77 -21.26 8.92
C PHE A 130 3.84 -21.09 10.11
N LYS A 131 4.25 -20.23 11.02
CA LYS A 131 3.41 -19.78 12.14
C LYS A 131 2.84 -18.42 11.81
N ALA A 132 1.57 -18.23 12.07
CA ALA A 132 0.88 -16.98 11.80
C ALA A 132 -0.07 -16.60 12.92
N VAL A 133 -0.37 -15.31 13.02
CA VAL A 133 -1.37 -14.74 13.94
C VAL A 133 -2.51 -14.15 13.13
N LEU A 134 -3.75 -14.41 13.54
CA LEU A 134 -4.93 -13.85 12.91
C LEU A 134 -5.04 -12.35 13.21
N LEU A 135 -5.08 -11.55 12.15
CA LEU A 135 -5.28 -10.08 12.21
C LEU A 135 -6.73 -9.67 12.05
N SER A 136 -7.59 -10.60 11.63
CA SER A 136 -9.03 -10.37 11.49
C SER A 136 -9.81 -11.60 11.91
N ASN A 137 -11.06 -11.39 12.33
CA ASN A 137 -11.95 -12.51 12.59
C ASN A 137 -12.23 -13.26 11.27
N PRO A 138 -12.23 -14.61 11.31
CA PRO A 138 -12.52 -15.41 10.12
C PRO A 138 -13.95 -15.16 9.61
N VAL A 139 -14.07 -14.82 8.33
CA VAL A 139 -15.35 -14.59 7.67
C VAL A 139 -15.62 -15.73 6.69
N VAL A 140 -16.81 -16.35 6.79
CA VAL A 140 -17.18 -17.47 5.92
C VAL A 140 -17.72 -16.96 4.59
N HIS A 141 -17.08 -17.33 3.50
CA HIS A 141 -17.52 -17.09 2.14
C HIS A 141 -17.72 -18.43 1.40
N GLY A 142 -18.94 -18.98 1.49
CA GLY A 142 -19.30 -20.25 0.88
C GLY A 142 -18.44 -21.41 1.42
N LYS A 143 -17.57 -21.95 0.57
CA LYS A 143 -16.70 -23.09 0.90
C LYS A 143 -15.38 -22.70 1.56
N VAL A 144 -15.04 -21.41 1.58
CA VAL A 144 -13.79 -20.90 2.13
C VAL A 144 -14.05 -19.93 3.27
N ILE A 145 -13.07 -19.80 4.13
CA ILE A 145 -13.02 -18.87 5.25
C ILE A 145 -11.89 -17.90 4.93
N GLN A 146 -12.22 -16.62 4.82
CA GLN A 146 -11.23 -15.58 4.58
C GLN A 146 -10.82 -14.94 5.91
N THR A 147 -9.52 -14.77 6.07
CA THR A 147 -8.93 -14.06 7.21
C THR A 147 -7.61 -13.43 6.80
N ASP A 148 -7.17 -12.46 7.58
CA ASP A 148 -5.87 -11.83 7.41
C ASP A 148 -4.90 -12.44 8.40
N LEU A 149 -3.74 -12.87 7.92
CA LEU A 149 -2.70 -13.48 8.73
C LEU A 149 -1.45 -12.60 8.76
N MET A 150 -0.81 -12.53 9.92
CA MET A 150 0.57 -12.10 10.05
C MET A 150 1.45 -13.34 10.13
N VAL A 151 2.13 -13.64 9.04
CA VAL A 151 3.04 -14.80 8.96
C VAL A 151 4.37 -14.45 9.58
N MET A 152 4.80 -15.26 10.54
CA MET A 152 6.07 -15.13 11.23
C MET A 152 7.10 -16.04 10.53
N THR A 153 7.84 -15.47 9.61
CA THR A 153 8.95 -16.16 8.93
C THR A 153 10.27 -15.89 9.65
N ALA A 154 11.35 -16.56 9.27
CA ALA A 154 12.69 -16.31 9.80
C ALA A 154 13.22 -14.89 9.48
N GLY A 155 12.59 -14.18 8.55
CA GLY A 155 12.84 -12.78 8.20
C GLY A 155 11.83 -11.83 8.85
N GLU A 156 11.38 -10.84 8.08
CA GLU A 156 10.37 -9.87 8.53
C GLU A 156 8.95 -10.48 8.53
N PRO A 157 8.11 -10.09 9.51
CA PRO A 157 6.72 -10.52 9.54
C PRO A 157 5.97 -9.95 8.34
N MET A 158 5.22 -10.79 7.63
CA MET A 158 4.47 -10.40 6.44
C MET A 158 2.96 -10.56 6.63
N LYS A 159 2.21 -9.61 6.10
CA LYS A 159 0.74 -9.67 6.08
C LYS A 159 0.28 -10.44 4.85
N VAL A 160 -0.50 -11.49 5.08
CA VAL A 160 -0.95 -12.43 4.05
C VAL A 160 -2.47 -12.54 4.06
N LYS A 161 -3.09 -12.52 2.88
CA LYS A 161 -4.51 -12.82 2.73
C LYS A 161 -4.70 -14.32 2.66
N ALA A 162 -5.37 -14.91 3.64
CA ALA A 162 -5.56 -16.34 3.72
C ALA A 162 -6.98 -16.77 3.38
N SER A 163 -7.09 -17.78 2.53
CA SER A 163 -8.31 -18.51 2.22
C SER A 163 -8.18 -19.93 2.77
N ILE A 164 -8.87 -20.21 3.87
CA ILE A 164 -8.86 -21.53 4.53
C ILE A 164 -10.06 -22.33 4.02
N LEU A 165 -9.84 -23.55 3.53
CA LEU A 165 -10.92 -24.42 3.13
C LEU A 165 -11.75 -24.82 4.36
N ARG A 166 -13.05 -24.62 4.26
CA ARG A 166 -13.98 -24.89 5.35
C ARG A 166 -14.09 -26.39 5.63
N ASP A 167 -13.83 -26.77 6.86
CA ASP A 167 -14.15 -28.09 7.39
C ASP A 167 -15.61 -28.10 7.83
N THR A 168 -16.45 -28.84 7.14
CA THR A 168 -17.89 -28.98 7.43
C THR A 168 -18.18 -30.05 8.45
N ILE A 169 -17.22 -30.94 8.75
CA ILE A 169 -17.38 -32.06 9.68
C ILE A 169 -17.10 -31.60 11.11
N THR A 170 -15.90 -31.09 11.36
CA THR A 170 -15.46 -30.72 12.71
C THR A 170 -15.71 -29.25 13.05
N ASN A 171 -15.94 -28.40 12.05
CA ASN A 171 -16.16 -26.96 12.21
C ASN A 171 -15.10 -26.26 13.08
N ARG A 172 -13.85 -26.74 13.10
CA ARG A 172 -12.75 -26.24 13.94
C ARG A 172 -12.49 -24.74 13.75
N TYR A 173 -12.76 -24.20 12.56
CA TYR A 173 -12.58 -22.80 12.28
C TYR A 173 -13.38 -21.85 13.19
N ARG A 174 -14.49 -22.32 13.79
CA ARG A 174 -15.30 -21.52 14.71
C ARG A 174 -14.58 -21.19 16.03
N THR A 175 -13.51 -21.90 16.33
CA THR A 175 -12.67 -21.65 17.50
C THR A 175 -11.57 -20.63 17.25
N LEU A 176 -11.47 -20.12 16.00
CA LEU A 176 -10.49 -19.13 15.61
C LEU A 176 -11.05 -17.72 15.85
N HIS A 177 -10.29 -16.91 16.56
CA HIS A 177 -10.60 -15.53 16.89
C HIS A 177 -9.43 -14.62 16.52
N LEU A 178 -9.69 -13.33 16.45
CA LEU A 178 -8.65 -12.32 16.32
C LEU A 178 -7.55 -12.53 17.37
N GLY A 179 -6.29 -12.48 16.95
CA GLY A 179 -5.13 -12.69 17.84
C GLY A 179 -4.73 -14.13 18.06
N ASP A 180 -5.53 -15.11 17.63
CA ASP A 180 -5.14 -16.52 17.73
C ASP A 180 -3.95 -16.84 16.82
N GLY A 181 -3.06 -17.69 17.33
CA GLY A 181 -1.95 -18.23 16.54
C GLY A 181 -2.35 -19.53 15.85
N ILE A 182 -1.91 -19.68 14.62
CA ILE A 182 -2.00 -20.92 13.86
C ILE A 182 -0.64 -21.33 13.32
N GLU A 183 -0.43 -22.61 13.17
CA GLU A 183 0.64 -23.21 12.38
C GLU A 183 0.01 -23.87 11.17
N ALA A 184 0.47 -23.50 9.97
CA ALA A 184 -0.10 -24.00 8.73
C ALA A 184 0.98 -24.36 7.73
N ALA A 185 0.68 -25.33 6.85
CA ALA A 185 1.52 -25.75 5.74
C ALA A 185 0.82 -25.40 4.43
N ALA A 186 1.34 -24.38 3.72
CA ALA A 186 0.74 -23.92 2.47
C ALA A 186 1.78 -23.25 1.54
N TYR A 187 1.35 -22.96 0.32
CA TYR A 187 2.10 -22.10 -0.60
C TYR A 187 1.80 -20.64 -0.29
N LEU A 188 2.83 -19.82 -0.36
CA LEU A 188 2.68 -18.37 -0.36
C LEU A 188 2.85 -17.90 -1.81
N GLU A 189 1.82 -17.29 -2.37
CA GLU A 189 1.79 -16.86 -3.76
C GLU A 189 1.67 -15.34 -3.84
N GLU A 190 2.22 -14.75 -4.90
CA GLU A 190 1.98 -13.33 -5.16
C GLU A 190 0.51 -13.12 -5.51
N PRO A 191 -0.10 -12.03 -5.01
CA PRO A 191 -1.45 -11.67 -5.40
C PRO A 191 -1.57 -11.51 -6.91
N MET A 192 -2.52 -12.22 -7.52
CA MET A 192 -2.78 -12.17 -8.95
C MET A 192 -4.19 -11.69 -9.25
N ASN A 193 -4.34 -11.05 -10.41
CA ASN A 193 -5.65 -10.64 -10.89
C ASN A 193 -6.33 -11.79 -11.62
N PHE A 194 -7.63 -11.91 -11.50
CA PHE A 194 -8.43 -12.78 -12.37
C PHE A 194 -8.38 -12.24 -13.81
N ALA A 195 -8.31 -13.15 -14.78
CA ALA A 195 -8.08 -12.82 -16.20
C ALA A 195 -9.05 -11.77 -16.78
N ASP A 196 -10.30 -11.77 -16.35
CA ASP A 196 -11.36 -10.88 -16.86
C ASP A 196 -11.77 -9.79 -15.86
N ALA A 197 -11.00 -9.58 -14.78
CA ALA A 197 -11.35 -8.62 -13.77
C ALA A 197 -11.11 -7.18 -14.25
N THR A 198 -12.12 -6.34 -14.16
CA THR A 198 -12.00 -4.89 -14.41
C THR A 198 -11.30 -4.18 -13.25
N PHE A 199 -11.26 -4.79 -12.06
CA PHE A 199 -10.65 -4.28 -10.85
C PHE A 199 -9.28 -4.93 -10.64
N ASP A 200 -8.25 -4.11 -10.42
CA ASP A 200 -6.90 -4.55 -10.13
C ASP A 200 -6.78 -4.95 -8.65
N TYR A 201 -7.17 -6.19 -8.36
CA TYR A 201 -7.19 -6.74 -7.01
C TYR A 201 -5.78 -6.93 -6.44
N ALA A 202 -4.83 -7.40 -7.25
CA ALA A 202 -3.46 -7.61 -6.83
C ALA A 202 -2.81 -6.31 -6.36
N HIS A 203 -3.00 -5.24 -7.12
CA HIS A 203 -2.50 -3.93 -6.76
C HIS A 203 -3.21 -3.37 -5.50
N TRP A 204 -4.52 -3.57 -5.40
CA TRP A 204 -5.28 -3.17 -4.20
C TRP A 204 -4.74 -3.86 -2.94
N LEU A 205 -4.44 -5.16 -2.99
CA LEU A 205 -3.84 -5.89 -1.87
C LEU A 205 -2.47 -5.33 -1.48
N LYS A 206 -1.60 -5.08 -2.46
CA LYS A 206 -0.27 -4.49 -2.23
C LYS A 206 -0.36 -3.13 -1.54
N LEU A 207 -1.33 -2.29 -1.93
CA LEU A 207 -1.57 -1.00 -1.28
C LEU A 207 -2.05 -1.12 0.18
N HIS A 208 -2.78 -2.20 0.50
CA HIS A 208 -3.23 -2.49 1.86
C HIS A 208 -2.18 -3.25 2.68
N GLY A 209 -0.95 -3.36 2.16
CA GLY A 209 0.20 -3.95 2.83
C GLY A 209 0.19 -5.47 2.86
N TYR A 210 -0.59 -6.12 1.98
CA TYR A 210 -0.50 -7.56 1.81
C TYR A 210 0.67 -7.90 0.89
N SER A 211 1.53 -8.80 1.36
CA SER A 211 2.72 -9.25 0.61
C SER A 211 2.46 -10.53 -0.18
N ALA A 212 1.49 -11.32 0.25
CA ALA A 212 1.16 -12.60 -0.39
C ALA A 212 -0.31 -13.00 -0.18
N GLU A 213 -0.75 -13.98 -0.95
CA GLU A 213 -1.97 -14.74 -0.72
C GLU A 213 -1.61 -16.19 -0.41
N THR A 214 -2.49 -16.88 0.32
CA THR A 214 -2.31 -18.32 0.61
C THR A 214 -3.63 -19.03 0.64
N PHE A 215 -3.61 -20.28 0.17
CA PHE A 215 -4.73 -21.19 0.28
C PHE A 215 -4.34 -22.33 1.22
N ILE A 216 -5.10 -22.51 2.30
CA ILE A 216 -4.82 -23.50 3.35
C ILE A 216 -5.93 -24.55 3.35
N PHE A 217 -5.58 -25.83 3.20
CA PHE A 217 -6.55 -26.90 3.30
C PHE A 217 -6.97 -27.13 4.76
N TYR A 218 -8.19 -27.63 4.98
CA TYR A 218 -8.78 -27.83 6.28
C TYR A 218 -7.95 -28.72 7.23
N ASN A 219 -7.11 -29.60 6.71
CA ASN A 219 -6.24 -30.53 7.47
C ASN A 219 -4.80 -30.04 7.61
N GLN A 220 -4.44 -28.92 6.98
CA GLN A 220 -3.07 -28.40 6.93
C GLN A 220 -2.81 -27.26 7.93
N TRP A 221 -3.69 -27.06 8.88
CA TRP A 221 -3.49 -26.07 9.93
C TRP A 221 -3.88 -26.59 11.31
N GLN A 222 -3.23 -26.06 12.31
CA GLN A 222 -3.55 -26.30 13.72
C GLN A 222 -3.41 -25.02 14.55
N LYS A 223 -4.24 -24.90 15.59
CA LYS A 223 -4.13 -23.78 16.52
C LYS A 223 -2.88 -23.95 17.39
N THR A 224 -2.06 -22.91 17.51
CA THR A 224 -0.82 -22.92 18.29
C THR A 224 -0.59 -21.59 18.96
N LYS A 225 0.25 -21.55 19.98
CA LYS A 225 0.67 -20.29 20.60
C LYS A 225 1.82 -19.70 19.81
N VAL A 226 1.64 -18.48 19.33
CA VAL A 226 2.66 -17.75 18.57
C VAL A 226 3.15 -16.54 19.38
N SER A 227 4.46 -16.33 19.40
CA SER A 227 5.05 -15.17 20.06
C SER A 227 4.83 -13.90 19.24
N LEU A 228 4.23 -12.89 19.84
CA LEU A 228 3.97 -11.59 19.20
C LEU A 228 5.21 -10.65 19.20
N ARG A 229 6.39 -11.13 19.62
CA ARG A 229 7.60 -10.30 19.75
C ARG A 229 8.05 -9.65 18.43
N GLN A 230 7.83 -10.31 17.32
CA GLN A 230 8.21 -9.81 15.99
C GLN A 230 7.25 -8.76 15.44
N MET A 231 6.06 -8.60 16.02
CA MET A 231 5.09 -7.60 15.61
C MET A 231 5.42 -6.22 16.20
N SER A 232 5.06 -5.16 15.47
CA SER A 232 5.21 -3.79 15.95
C SER A 232 4.32 -3.53 17.18
N PHE A 233 4.69 -2.53 18.00
CA PHE A 233 3.93 -2.17 19.19
C PHE A 233 2.46 -1.85 18.86
N LEU A 234 2.21 -1.10 17.78
CA LEU A 234 0.86 -0.74 17.33
C LEU A 234 0.04 -1.96 16.93
N GLN A 235 0.65 -2.94 16.26
CA GLN A 235 -0.03 -4.19 15.90
C GLN A 235 -0.38 -5.02 17.12
N ARG A 236 0.48 -5.06 18.14
CA ARG A 236 0.19 -5.79 19.39
C ARG A 236 -0.98 -5.18 20.15
N THR A 237 -1.03 -3.86 20.24
CA THR A 237 -2.13 -3.16 20.94
C THR A 237 -3.48 -3.29 20.23
N SER A 238 -3.49 -3.52 18.91
CA SER A 238 -4.73 -3.75 18.16
C SER A 238 -5.28 -5.18 18.32
N LEU A 239 -4.48 -6.12 18.86
CA LEU A 239 -4.85 -7.52 19.07
C LEU A 239 -5.20 -7.83 20.55
N SER A 240 -4.96 -6.89 21.45
CA SER A 240 -5.32 -6.99 22.89
C SER A 240 -6.69 -6.39 23.14
#